data_2b16a5d0c79ef73945cfbe2e36626231
#
_entry.id   2b16a5d0c79ef73945cfbe2e36626231
#
_cell.length_a   1.000
_cell.length_b   1.000
_cell.length_c   1.000
_cell.angle_alpha   90.00
_cell.angle_beta   90.00
_cell.angle_gamma   90.00
#
_symmetry.space_group_name_H-M   'P 1'
#
loop_
_entity.id
_entity.type
_entity.pdbx_description
1 polymer ?
#
loop_
_entity_poly.entity_id
_entity_poly.type
_entity_poly.pdbx_seq_one_letter_code
_entity_poly.pdbx_strand_id
1 'polypeptide(L)'
;MKTLRIYNYEILNFDAQPTVFSSKGFTRIDDPKLVNTLHHMIERQSTEITQHELTKILESESLQPQKAISFLKAISIIGEPRQPPHFKNVTVCIDWEIPDTLKEHIEQRPNNKIKIIKTPQLNTNKHPNPTLFVLACSKLKPDELRTNYTNLLKNNPDCGISVGFISNHFFHLTETHIPSIGNPCAFCTLDRIAHYESVRASQHHWSECDP
;
A
#
# COMPACT_ATOMS: atom_id res chain seq x y z
N MET A 1 5.38 -15.04 -23.92
CA MET A 1 4.57 -15.86 -22.99
C MET A 1 3.78 -14.91 -22.11
N LYS A 2 2.49 -15.11 -21.91
CA LYS A 2 1.70 -14.22 -21.05
C LYS A 2 2.00 -14.53 -19.58
N THR A 3 2.44 -13.53 -18.82
CA THR A 3 2.73 -13.63 -17.39
C THR A 3 1.57 -13.03 -16.61
N LEU A 4 1.24 -13.61 -15.48
CA LEU A 4 0.24 -13.17 -14.54
C LEU A 4 0.89 -12.99 -13.17
N ARG A 5 0.34 -12.11 -12.34
CA ARG A 5 0.74 -11.96 -10.95
C ARG A 5 -0.30 -12.62 -10.05
N ILE A 6 0.16 -13.35 -9.03
CA ILE A 6 -0.67 -13.85 -7.94
C ILE A 6 -0.68 -12.76 -6.85
N TYR A 7 -1.86 -12.21 -6.55
CA TYR A 7 -2.04 -11.23 -5.48
C TYR A 7 -2.24 -11.91 -4.13
N ASN A 8 -2.13 -11.14 -3.07
CA ASN A 8 -2.38 -11.63 -1.72
C ASN A 8 -3.86 -11.93 -1.51
N TYR A 9 -4.14 -13.02 -0.87
CA TYR A 9 -5.47 -13.46 -0.44
C TYR A 9 -5.36 -14.33 0.80
N GLU A 10 -6.45 -14.49 1.51
CA GLU A 10 -6.57 -15.38 2.66
C GLU A 10 -7.69 -16.38 2.42
N ILE A 11 -7.50 -17.61 2.88
CA ILE A 11 -8.55 -18.65 2.86
C ILE A 11 -9.07 -18.79 4.27
N LEU A 12 -10.34 -18.48 4.45
CA LEU A 12 -11.05 -18.48 5.70
C LEU A 12 -12.15 -19.53 5.67
N ASN A 13 -12.41 -20.19 6.78
CA ASN A 13 -13.50 -21.16 6.93
C ASN A 13 -14.59 -20.52 7.80
N PHE A 14 -15.61 -19.93 7.15
CA PHE A 14 -16.82 -19.48 7.83
C PHE A 14 -17.88 -20.58 7.71
N ASP A 15 -18.41 -21.03 8.87
CA ASP A 15 -19.49 -22.03 8.96
C ASP A 15 -19.20 -23.30 8.11
N ALA A 16 -17.97 -23.80 8.21
CA ALA A 16 -17.46 -24.94 7.42
C ALA A 16 -17.47 -24.71 5.89
N GLN A 17 -17.53 -23.47 5.44
CA GLN A 17 -17.50 -23.12 4.02
C GLN A 17 -16.27 -22.31 3.67
N PRO A 18 -15.42 -22.79 2.75
CA PRO A 18 -14.26 -22.08 2.31
C PRO A 18 -14.62 -20.73 1.69
N THR A 19 -14.06 -19.68 2.24
CA THR A 19 -14.26 -18.30 1.77
C THR A 19 -12.90 -17.66 1.55
N VAL A 20 -12.72 -17.03 0.40
CA VAL A 20 -11.50 -16.31 0.08
C VAL A 20 -11.71 -14.82 0.32
N PHE A 21 -10.81 -14.23 1.09
CA PHE A 21 -10.70 -12.79 1.24
C PHE A 21 -9.61 -12.25 0.31
N SER A 22 -9.97 -11.31 -0.55
CA SER A 22 -9.09 -10.66 -1.51
C SER A 22 -9.35 -9.15 -1.54
N SER A 23 -8.69 -8.42 -2.43
CA SER A 23 -8.97 -6.99 -2.64
C SER A 23 -10.39 -6.68 -3.13
N LYS A 24 -11.14 -7.69 -3.58
CA LYS A 24 -12.57 -7.58 -3.96
C LYS A 24 -13.52 -7.92 -2.80
N GLY A 25 -12.98 -8.23 -1.63
CA GLY A 25 -13.75 -8.63 -0.47
C GLY A 25 -13.85 -10.15 -0.34
N PHE A 26 -14.91 -10.62 0.29
CA PHE A 26 -15.15 -12.03 0.59
C PHE A 26 -15.86 -12.72 -0.57
N THR A 27 -15.33 -13.85 -0.99
CA THR A 27 -15.93 -14.72 -2.02
C THR A 27 -15.96 -16.16 -1.53
N ARG A 28 -17.14 -16.73 -1.45
CA ARG A 28 -17.34 -18.14 -1.11
C ARG A 28 -16.92 -19.02 -2.28
N ILE A 29 -16.22 -20.11 -1.97
CA ILE A 29 -15.75 -21.10 -2.96
C ILE A 29 -16.44 -22.45 -2.68
N ASP A 30 -17.28 -22.87 -3.60
CA ASP A 30 -18.03 -24.13 -3.48
C ASP A 30 -17.30 -25.34 -4.11
N ASP A 31 -16.31 -25.08 -4.97
CA ASP A 31 -15.54 -26.14 -5.63
C ASP A 31 -14.30 -26.52 -4.81
N PRO A 32 -14.24 -27.72 -4.20
CA PRO A 32 -13.11 -28.14 -3.40
C PRO A 32 -11.80 -28.24 -4.18
N LYS A 33 -11.84 -28.51 -5.49
CA LYS A 33 -10.65 -28.54 -6.35
C LYS A 33 -10.04 -27.16 -6.49
N LEU A 34 -10.88 -26.14 -6.58
CA LEU A 34 -10.42 -24.75 -6.62
C LEU A 34 -9.83 -24.33 -5.26
N VAL A 35 -10.41 -24.77 -4.14
CA VAL A 35 -9.85 -24.56 -2.80
C VAL A 35 -8.45 -25.18 -2.70
N ASN A 36 -8.27 -26.43 -3.15
CA ASN A 36 -6.95 -27.07 -3.17
C ASN A 36 -5.95 -26.30 -4.02
N THR A 37 -6.35 -25.85 -5.22
CA THR A 37 -5.52 -25.00 -6.07
C THR A 37 -5.06 -23.75 -5.33
N LEU A 38 -5.97 -23.08 -4.62
CA LEU A 38 -5.66 -21.88 -3.85
C LEU A 38 -4.68 -22.17 -2.70
N HIS A 39 -4.82 -23.31 -2.01
CA HIS A 39 -3.84 -23.73 -1.01
C HIS A 39 -2.46 -23.96 -1.62
N HIS A 40 -2.35 -24.60 -2.76
CA HIS A 40 -1.07 -24.80 -3.46
C HIS A 40 -0.45 -23.46 -3.94
N MET A 41 -1.26 -22.44 -4.17
CA MET A 41 -0.79 -21.13 -4.62
C MET A 41 -0.43 -20.16 -3.48
N ILE A 42 -0.70 -20.49 -2.22
CA ILE A 42 -0.42 -19.61 -1.06
C ILE A 42 1.06 -19.19 -1.00
N GLU A 43 1.98 -20.12 -1.18
CA GLU A 43 3.42 -19.85 -1.12
C GLU A 43 3.91 -19.00 -2.30
N ARG A 44 3.11 -18.88 -3.35
CA ARG A 44 3.41 -18.09 -4.55
C ARG A 44 2.75 -16.71 -4.56
N GLN A 45 2.15 -16.31 -3.48
CA GLN A 45 1.57 -14.96 -3.37
C GLN A 45 2.63 -13.88 -3.59
N SER A 46 2.22 -12.77 -4.17
CA SER A 46 3.09 -11.64 -4.54
C SER A 46 4.16 -11.95 -5.59
N THR A 47 4.15 -13.13 -6.21
CA THR A 47 5.06 -13.50 -7.30
C THR A 47 4.36 -13.50 -8.65
N GLU A 48 5.15 -13.64 -9.70
CA GLU A 48 4.65 -13.80 -11.07
C GLU A 48 4.64 -15.29 -11.46
N ILE A 49 3.64 -15.67 -12.22
CA ILE A 49 3.45 -17.01 -12.76
C ILE A 49 3.17 -16.92 -14.26
N THR A 50 3.71 -17.80 -15.06
CA THR A 50 3.33 -17.87 -16.47
C THR A 50 1.95 -18.49 -16.63
N GLN A 51 1.20 -18.05 -17.64
CA GLN A 51 -0.12 -18.62 -17.90
C GLN A 51 -0.05 -20.13 -18.13
N HIS A 52 1.06 -20.62 -18.71
CA HIS A 52 1.29 -22.05 -18.94
C HIS A 52 1.45 -22.84 -17.62
N GLU A 53 2.24 -22.32 -16.67
CA GLU A 53 2.40 -22.96 -15.35
C GLU A 53 1.07 -22.97 -14.58
N LEU A 54 0.34 -21.85 -14.61
CA LEU A 54 -0.97 -21.78 -13.97
C LEU A 54 -1.94 -22.79 -14.59
N THR A 55 -1.95 -22.91 -15.92
CA THR A 55 -2.76 -23.91 -16.62
C THR A 55 -2.44 -25.33 -16.14
N LYS A 56 -1.16 -25.68 -16.02
CA LYS A 56 -0.76 -27.00 -15.50
C LYS A 56 -1.24 -27.26 -14.08
N ILE A 57 -1.15 -26.26 -13.20
CA ILE A 57 -1.67 -26.37 -11.81
C ILE A 57 -3.17 -26.61 -11.83
N LEU A 58 -3.92 -25.89 -12.65
CA LEU A 58 -5.37 -26.05 -12.75
C LEU A 58 -5.78 -27.42 -13.33
N GLU A 59 -5.06 -27.89 -14.34
CA GLU A 59 -5.27 -29.22 -14.97
C GLU A 59 -4.95 -30.35 -14.01
N SER A 60 -3.92 -30.23 -13.17
CA SER A 60 -3.58 -31.25 -12.16
C SER A 60 -4.71 -31.46 -11.14
N GLU A 61 -5.48 -30.40 -10.84
CA GLU A 61 -6.68 -30.44 -10.00
C GLU A 61 -7.97 -30.79 -10.79
N SER A 62 -7.84 -31.16 -12.08
CA SER A 62 -8.98 -31.45 -12.95
C SER A 62 -9.98 -30.30 -13.09
N LEU A 63 -9.49 -29.07 -13.06
CA LEU A 63 -10.25 -27.86 -13.33
C LEU A 63 -10.21 -27.51 -14.83
N GLN A 64 -11.22 -26.78 -15.31
CA GLN A 64 -11.21 -26.18 -16.63
C GLN A 64 -10.41 -24.87 -16.61
N PRO A 65 -9.19 -24.82 -17.21
CA PRO A 65 -8.27 -23.70 -16.98
C PRO A 65 -8.85 -22.32 -17.34
N GLN A 66 -9.54 -22.20 -18.49
CA GLN A 66 -10.10 -20.91 -18.92
C GLN A 66 -11.13 -20.38 -17.94
N LYS A 67 -12.04 -21.24 -17.44
CA LYS A 67 -13.06 -20.84 -16.48
C LYS A 67 -12.45 -20.48 -15.14
N ALA A 68 -11.51 -21.30 -14.65
CA ALA A 68 -10.83 -21.05 -13.40
C ALA A 68 -9.98 -19.75 -13.45
N ILE A 69 -9.23 -19.53 -14.52
CA ILE A 69 -8.47 -18.28 -14.72
C ILE A 69 -9.41 -17.05 -14.75
N SER A 70 -10.53 -17.14 -15.46
CA SER A 70 -11.51 -16.04 -15.53
C SER A 70 -12.09 -15.74 -14.15
N PHE A 71 -12.42 -16.78 -13.39
CA PHE A 71 -12.93 -16.63 -12.03
C PHE A 71 -11.88 -16.02 -11.09
N LEU A 72 -10.65 -16.57 -11.07
CA LEU A 72 -9.55 -16.05 -10.24
C LEU A 72 -9.22 -14.58 -10.55
N LYS A 73 -9.36 -14.16 -11.81
CA LYS A 73 -9.26 -12.74 -12.19
C LYS A 73 -10.41 -11.90 -11.65
N ALA A 74 -11.64 -12.41 -11.76
CA ALA A 74 -12.83 -11.69 -11.30
C ALA A 74 -12.77 -11.39 -9.80
N ILE A 75 -12.24 -12.31 -9.01
CA ILE A 75 -12.03 -12.14 -7.55
C ILE A 75 -10.66 -11.56 -7.18
N SER A 76 -9.89 -11.07 -8.16
CA SER A 76 -8.59 -10.41 -7.97
C SER A 76 -7.52 -11.24 -7.23
N ILE A 77 -7.54 -12.56 -7.41
CA ILE A 77 -6.45 -13.44 -6.94
C ILE A 77 -5.29 -13.43 -7.93
N ILE A 78 -5.61 -13.39 -9.22
CA ILE A 78 -4.61 -13.22 -10.27
C ILE A 78 -4.92 -12.01 -11.14
N GLY A 79 -3.90 -11.43 -11.74
CA GLY A 79 -4.08 -10.28 -12.64
C GLY A 79 -2.85 -10.05 -13.50
N GLU A 80 -2.82 -8.90 -14.15
CA GLU A 80 -1.64 -8.50 -14.93
C GLU A 80 -0.44 -8.29 -14.00
N PRO A 81 0.78 -8.55 -14.47
CA PRO A 81 1.98 -8.22 -13.72
C PRO A 81 1.96 -6.76 -13.27
N ARG A 82 2.51 -6.46 -12.11
CA ARG A 82 2.66 -5.06 -11.73
C ARG A 82 3.47 -4.36 -12.80
N GLN A 83 2.95 -3.27 -13.30
CA GLN A 83 3.77 -2.36 -14.07
C GLN A 83 4.96 -1.89 -13.21
N PRO A 84 6.11 -1.59 -13.83
CA PRO A 84 7.22 -0.98 -13.11
C PRO A 84 6.69 0.18 -12.26
N PRO A 85 7.19 0.36 -11.04
CA PRO A 85 6.69 1.43 -10.18
C PRO A 85 6.83 2.76 -10.93
N HIS A 86 5.76 3.57 -10.89
CA HIS A 86 5.76 4.90 -11.49
C HIS A 86 6.94 5.74 -10.98
N PHE A 87 7.20 5.65 -9.68
CA PHE A 87 8.33 6.31 -9.05
C PHE A 87 9.58 5.42 -9.08
N LYS A 88 10.63 5.91 -9.73
CA LYS A 88 11.92 5.21 -9.81
C LYS A 88 12.83 5.54 -8.62
N ASN A 89 12.56 6.63 -7.93
CA ASN A 89 13.33 7.10 -6.80
C ASN A 89 12.40 7.36 -5.62
N VAL A 90 12.90 7.12 -4.42
CA VAL A 90 12.19 7.41 -3.17
C VAL A 90 13.08 8.31 -2.31
N THR A 91 12.55 9.42 -1.85
CA THR A 91 13.24 10.32 -0.93
C THR A 91 12.45 10.34 0.38
N VAL A 92 13.06 9.85 1.44
CA VAL A 92 12.48 9.89 2.80
C VAL A 92 13.03 11.09 3.52
N CYS A 93 12.15 12.02 3.87
CA CYS A 93 12.49 13.25 4.60
C CYS A 93 12.11 13.04 6.06
N ILE A 94 13.08 13.15 6.95
CA ILE A 94 12.90 12.92 8.38
C ILE A 94 13.21 14.19 9.19
N ASP A 95 12.51 14.38 10.29
CA ASP A 95 12.70 15.50 11.22
C ASP A 95 13.48 15.10 12.50
N TRP A 96 13.97 13.86 12.56
CA TRP A 96 14.76 13.33 13.69
C TRP A 96 16.11 12.77 13.25
N GLU A 97 16.98 12.49 14.22
CA GLU A 97 18.26 11.85 13.96
C GLU A 97 18.09 10.33 13.80
N ILE A 98 18.77 9.77 12.80
CA ILE A 98 18.93 8.32 12.64
C ILE A 98 20.42 7.96 12.71
N PRO A 99 20.78 6.77 13.21
CA PRO A 99 22.14 6.29 13.16
C PRO A 99 22.66 6.22 11.72
N ASP A 100 23.91 6.66 11.50
CA ASP A 100 24.52 6.63 10.16
C ASP A 100 24.57 5.20 9.61
N THR A 101 24.83 4.22 10.46
CA THR A 101 24.83 2.79 10.10
C THR A 101 23.48 2.33 9.51
N LEU A 102 22.35 2.80 10.06
CA LEU A 102 21.02 2.50 9.53
C LEU A 102 20.80 3.18 8.19
N LYS A 103 21.22 4.44 8.07
CA LYS A 103 21.12 5.21 6.82
C LYS A 103 21.92 4.53 5.72
N GLU A 104 23.17 4.21 5.96
CA GLU A 104 24.03 3.49 5.03
C GLU A 104 23.44 2.14 4.63
N HIS A 105 22.94 1.36 5.59
CA HIS A 105 22.32 0.07 5.32
C HIS A 105 21.11 0.18 4.38
N ILE A 106 20.31 1.24 4.50
CA ILE A 106 19.15 1.48 3.64
C ILE A 106 19.61 1.93 2.25
N GLU A 107 20.54 2.88 2.16
CA GLU A 107 20.96 3.49 0.91
C GLU A 107 21.86 2.56 0.05
N GLN A 108 22.62 1.66 0.67
CA GLN A 108 23.54 0.74 -0.02
C GLN A 108 22.90 -0.56 -0.53
N ARG A 109 21.60 -0.81 -0.28
CA ARG A 109 20.95 -2.03 -0.78
C ARG A 109 20.99 -2.08 -2.31
N PRO A 110 21.39 -3.22 -2.92
CA PRO A 110 21.37 -3.40 -4.37
C PRO A 110 19.98 -3.07 -4.94
N ASN A 111 19.96 -2.31 -6.03
CA ASN A 111 18.72 -1.84 -6.67
C ASN A 111 17.86 -0.87 -5.83
N ASN A 112 18.35 -0.41 -4.69
CA ASN A 112 17.62 0.54 -3.86
C ASN A 112 17.88 1.97 -4.34
N LYS A 113 16.80 2.68 -4.64
CA LYS A 113 16.83 4.10 -5.01
C LYS A 113 16.21 4.96 -3.91
N ILE A 114 16.39 4.52 -2.66
CA ILE A 114 15.93 5.25 -1.47
C ILE A 114 17.06 6.16 -1.01
N LYS A 115 16.74 7.43 -0.84
CA LYS A 115 17.61 8.44 -0.23
C LYS A 115 16.95 8.99 1.02
N ILE A 116 17.72 9.11 2.10
CA ILE A 116 17.25 9.70 3.35
C ILE A 116 17.87 11.08 3.51
N ILE A 117 17.04 12.08 3.72
CA ILE A 117 17.46 13.47 3.92
C ILE A 117 16.76 14.07 5.14
N LYS A 118 17.36 15.13 5.70
CA LYS A 118 16.71 15.95 6.72
C LYS A 118 15.70 16.89 6.09
N THR A 119 14.62 17.18 6.79
CA THR A 119 13.56 18.08 6.31
C THR A 119 14.07 19.44 5.80
N PRO A 120 15.05 20.11 6.43
CA PRO A 120 15.60 21.37 5.89
C PRO A 120 16.27 21.23 4.52
N GLN A 121 16.76 20.05 4.17
CA GLN A 121 17.41 19.79 2.88
C GLN A 121 16.42 19.54 1.73
N LEU A 122 15.13 19.42 2.05
CA LEU A 122 14.08 19.09 1.09
C LEU A 122 13.97 20.12 -0.03
N ASN A 123 14.10 21.39 0.29
CA ASN A 123 13.90 22.48 -0.65
C ASN A 123 15.18 22.89 -1.40
N THR A 124 16.34 22.39 -1.01
CA THR A 124 17.64 22.78 -1.57
C THR A 124 18.14 21.83 -2.65
N ASN A 125 17.64 20.61 -2.67
CA ASN A 125 18.10 19.56 -3.60
C ASN A 125 17.18 19.45 -4.81
N LYS A 126 17.78 19.34 -6.00
CA LYS A 126 17.05 18.88 -7.19
C LYS A 126 16.83 17.37 -7.07
N HIS A 127 15.59 16.96 -7.25
CA HIS A 127 15.22 15.54 -7.22
C HIS A 127 14.94 15.06 -8.66
N PRO A 128 15.41 13.86 -9.04
CA PRO A 128 15.08 13.30 -10.34
C PRO A 128 13.58 12.96 -10.42
N ASN A 129 12.94 13.27 -11.52
CA ASN A 129 11.54 12.90 -11.77
C ASN A 129 11.42 11.51 -12.43
N PRO A 130 10.38 10.74 -12.13
CA PRO A 130 9.42 10.91 -11.03
C PRO A 130 9.97 10.37 -9.69
N THR A 131 9.84 11.13 -8.62
CA THR A 131 10.26 10.75 -7.26
C THR A 131 9.05 10.63 -6.32
N LEU A 132 9.03 9.60 -5.48
CA LEU A 132 8.13 9.50 -4.33
C LEU A 132 8.83 10.14 -3.13
N PHE A 133 8.19 11.13 -2.52
CA PHE A 133 8.61 11.72 -1.25
C PHE A 133 7.79 11.12 -0.11
N VAL A 134 8.48 10.71 0.94
CA VAL A 134 7.86 10.29 2.19
C VAL A 134 8.27 11.30 3.25
N LEU A 135 7.35 12.16 3.66
CA LEU A 135 7.57 13.12 4.75
C LEU A 135 7.27 12.43 6.07
N ALA A 136 8.31 11.97 6.75
CA ALA A 136 8.18 11.27 8.02
C ALA A 136 8.41 12.26 9.18
N CYS A 137 7.40 12.41 10.03
CA CYS A 137 7.37 13.37 11.12
C CYS A 137 7.37 12.65 12.48
N SER A 138 8.30 12.99 13.36
CA SER A 138 8.30 12.51 14.75
C SER A 138 7.12 13.10 15.54
N LYS A 139 6.78 14.36 15.23
CA LYS A 139 5.60 15.06 15.75
C LYS A 139 4.87 15.72 14.59
N LEU A 140 3.58 15.55 14.55
CA LEU A 140 2.75 16.20 13.53
C LEU A 140 2.63 17.69 13.83
N LYS A 141 3.20 18.51 12.95
CA LYS A 141 3.08 19.99 12.96
C LYS A 141 2.39 20.41 11.65
N PRO A 142 1.06 20.58 11.65
CA PRO A 142 0.29 20.77 10.43
C PRO A 142 0.76 21.94 9.55
N ASP A 143 1.08 23.08 10.14
CA ASP A 143 1.48 24.29 9.40
C ASP A 143 2.85 24.14 8.73
N GLU A 144 3.84 23.60 9.46
CA GLU A 144 5.17 23.31 8.93
C GLU A 144 5.09 22.24 7.82
N LEU A 145 4.33 21.19 8.07
CA LEU A 145 4.08 20.14 7.09
C LEU A 145 3.42 20.70 5.83
N ARG A 146 2.40 21.55 5.97
CA ARG A 146 1.69 22.18 4.85
C ARG A 146 2.62 23.04 4.00
N THR A 147 3.50 23.79 4.65
CA THR A 147 4.51 24.61 3.98
C THR A 147 5.48 23.75 3.16
N ASN A 148 6.05 22.72 3.79
CA ASN A 148 6.98 21.80 3.13
C ASN A 148 6.31 21.06 1.96
N TYR A 149 5.10 20.58 2.18
CA TYR A 149 4.30 19.87 1.18
C TYR A 149 4.02 20.75 -0.05
N THR A 150 3.57 21.99 0.17
CA THR A 150 3.25 22.92 -0.91
C THR A 150 4.49 23.31 -1.70
N ASN A 151 5.61 23.57 -1.03
CA ASN A 151 6.87 23.89 -1.69
C ASN A 151 7.38 22.71 -2.53
N LEU A 152 7.23 21.50 -2.02
CA LEU A 152 7.61 20.27 -2.72
C LEU A 152 6.83 20.11 -4.01
N LEU A 153 5.49 20.28 -3.98
CA LEU A 153 4.64 20.20 -5.16
C LEU A 153 4.97 21.28 -6.20
N LYS A 154 5.24 22.51 -5.76
CA LYS A 154 5.64 23.59 -6.67
C LYS A 154 6.94 23.29 -7.42
N ASN A 155 7.90 22.67 -6.74
CA ASN A 155 9.22 22.40 -7.30
C ASN A 155 9.28 21.07 -8.07
N ASN A 156 8.35 20.14 -7.81
CA ASN A 156 8.33 18.79 -8.38
C ASN A 156 6.89 18.37 -8.75
N PRO A 157 6.31 18.92 -9.83
CA PRO A 157 4.90 18.70 -10.18
C PRO A 157 4.55 17.24 -10.50
N ASP A 158 5.53 16.43 -10.92
CA ASP A 158 5.35 15.01 -11.25
C ASP A 158 5.69 14.07 -10.09
N CYS A 159 5.81 14.60 -8.88
CA CYS A 159 6.12 13.78 -7.71
C CYS A 159 4.87 13.12 -7.11
N GLY A 160 5.11 12.07 -6.30
CA GLY A 160 4.14 11.57 -5.33
C GLY A 160 4.56 11.96 -3.92
N ILE A 161 3.60 12.22 -3.04
CA ILE A 161 3.88 12.55 -1.64
C ILE A 161 3.03 11.69 -0.73
N SER A 162 3.69 11.01 0.22
CA SER A 162 3.07 10.35 1.37
C SER A 162 3.58 11.00 2.65
N VAL A 163 2.75 11.04 3.68
CA VAL A 163 3.12 11.56 5.00
C VAL A 163 3.06 10.45 6.02
N GLY A 164 4.16 10.24 6.74
CA GLY A 164 4.24 9.32 7.86
C GLY A 164 4.34 10.10 9.18
N PHE A 165 3.56 9.72 10.19
CA PHE A 165 3.61 10.34 11.52
C PHE A 165 3.22 9.37 12.62
N ILE A 166 3.62 9.66 13.84
CA ILE A 166 3.26 8.87 15.02
C ILE A 166 2.15 9.58 15.77
N SER A 167 1.08 8.86 16.05
CA SER A 167 -0.02 9.31 16.92
C SER A 167 -0.51 8.13 17.77
N ASN A 168 -0.71 8.37 19.07
CA ASN A 168 -1.21 7.36 20.02
C ASN A 168 -0.46 6.01 19.94
N HIS A 169 0.89 6.06 19.85
CA HIS A 169 1.78 4.89 19.72
C HIS A 169 1.68 4.12 18.39
N PHE A 170 0.90 4.59 17.43
CA PHE A 170 0.80 4.01 16.10
C PHE A 170 1.53 4.86 15.06
N PHE A 171 2.19 4.19 14.14
CA PHE A 171 2.72 4.83 12.95
C PHE A 171 1.64 4.86 11.88
N HIS A 172 1.29 6.05 11.42
CA HIS A 172 0.35 6.29 10.34
C HIS A 172 1.11 6.65 9.08
N LEU A 173 0.71 6.07 7.96
CA LEU A 173 1.20 6.42 6.64
C LEU A 173 0.00 6.75 5.76
N THR A 174 -0.02 7.97 5.22
CA THR A 174 -1.10 8.38 4.31
C THR A 174 -0.94 7.72 2.94
N GLU A 175 -2.02 7.69 2.18
CA GLU A 175 -1.95 7.34 0.77
C GLU A 175 -1.02 8.29 0.01
N THR A 176 -0.42 7.79 -1.07
CA THR A 176 0.42 8.61 -1.92
C THR A 176 -0.45 9.57 -2.74
N HIS A 177 -0.33 10.87 -2.48
CA HIS A 177 -0.94 11.89 -3.31
C HIS A 177 -0.11 12.11 -4.58
N ILE A 178 -0.77 12.02 -5.72
CA ILE A 178 -0.20 12.30 -7.04
C ILE A 178 -1.05 13.43 -7.67
N PRO A 179 -0.52 14.64 -7.80
CA PRO A 179 -1.30 15.80 -8.23
C PRO A 179 -1.98 15.62 -9.58
N SER A 180 -1.31 14.97 -10.52
CA SER A 180 -1.86 14.70 -11.87
C SER A 180 -3.07 13.76 -11.89
N ILE A 181 -3.26 12.96 -10.83
CA ILE A 181 -4.40 12.05 -10.68
C ILE A 181 -5.53 12.71 -9.90
N GLY A 182 -5.21 13.71 -9.05
CA GLY A 182 -6.18 14.42 -8.23
C GLY A 182 -6.75 13.59 -7.07
N ASN A 183 -6.05 12.55 -6.63
CA ASN A 183 -6.45 11.76 -5.47
C ASN A 183 -6.28 12.54 -4.16
N PRO A 184 -6.92 12.13 -3.04
CA PRO A 184 -6.84 12.84 -1.76
C PRO A 184 -5.42 13.07 -1.30
N CYS A 185 -5.12 14.29 -0.82
CA CYS A 185 -3.83 14.62 -0.23
C CYS A 185 -3.77 14.20 1.24
N ALA A 186 -2.57 14.26 1.83
CA ALA A 186 -2.36 13.92 3.24
C ALA A 186 -3.27 14.71 4.19
N PHE A 187 -3.54 15.98 3.89
CA PHE A 187 -4.41 16.82 4.72
C PHE A 187 -5.86 16.38 4.70
N CYS A 188 -6.36 15.90 3.55
CA CYS A 188 -7.70 15.29 3.49
C CYS A 188 -7.80 14.06 4.41
N THR A 189 -6.74 13.28 4.53
CA THR A 189 -6.67 12.13 5.44
C THR A 189 -6.61 12.58 6.90
N LEU A 190 -5.79 13.58 7.22
CA LEU A 190 -5.69 14.15 8.56
C LEU A 190 -7.02 14.77 9.02
N ASP A 191 -7.68 15.54 8.17
CA ASP A 191 -8.98 16.15 8.46
C ASP A 191 -10.04 15.08 8.72
N ARG A 192 -10.00 13.96 7.98
CA ARG A 192 -10.89 12.82 8.19
C ARG A 192 -10.64 12.14 9.54
N ILE A 193 -9.37 11.90 9.89
CA ILE A 193 -8.99 11.32 11.20
C ILE A 193 -9.49 12.23 12.32
N ALA A 194 -9.20 13.54 12.26
CA ALA A 194 -9.65 14.51 13.25
C ALA A 194 -11.17 14.54 13.39
N HIS A 195 -11.90 14.46 12.27
CA HIS A 195 -13.36 14.36 12.29
C HIS A 195 -13.84 13.11 13.02
N TYR A 196 -13.27 11.93 12.72
CA TYR A 196 -13.65 10.69 13.41
C TYR A 196 -13.33 10.72 14.90
N GLU A 197 -12.19 11.30 15.30
CA GLU A 197 -11.83 11.47 16.71
C GLU A 197 -12.81 12.40 17.42
N SER A 198 -13.24 13.51 16.80
CA SER A 198 -14.22 14.42 17.36
C SER A 198 -15.61 13.79 17.55
N VAL A 199 -16.05 12.99 16.55
CA VAL A 199 -17.31 12.23 16.64
C VAL A 199 -17.24 11.21 17.77
N ARG A 200 -16.13 10.46 17.87
CA ARG A 200 -15.94 9.49 18.96
C ARG A 200 -15.93 10.16 20.33
N ALA A 201 -15.23 11.29 20.48
CA ALA A 201 -15.22 12.04 21.73
C ALA A 201 -16.62 12.52 22.12
N SER A 202 -17.41 13.02 21.16
CA SER A 202 -18.80 13.45 21.42
C SER A 202 -19.70 12.28 21.85
N GLN A 203 -19.53 11.09 21.26
CA GLN A 203 -20.30 9.90 21.66
C GLN A 203 -19.98 9.45 23.08
N HIS A 204 -18.74 9.56 23.54
CA HIS A 204 -18.38 9.24 24.92
C HIS A 204 -18.94 10.25 25.94
N HIS A 205 -19.09 11.52 25.59
CA HIS A 205 -19.75 12.51 26.46
C HIS A 205 -21.24 12.26 26.64
N TRP A 206 -21.92 11.64 25.66
CA TRP A 206 -23.35 11.28 25.79
C TRP A 206 -23.59 10.10 26.71
N SER A 207 -22.64 9.20 26.91
CA SER A 207 -22.73 8.06 27.80
C SER A 207 -22.55 8.43 29.30
N GLU A 208 -22.02 9.61 29.60
CA GLU A 208 -21.86 10.12 30.98
C GLU A 208 -23.02 10.99 31.44
N CYS A 209 -24.00 11.26 30.57
CA CYS A 209 -25.15 12.12 30.85
C CYS A 209 -26.48 11.36 31.05
N ASP A 210 -26.47 10.04 31.16
CA ASP A 210 -27.66 9.28 31.51
C ASP A 210 -27.79 9.23 33.07
N PRO A 211 -28.93 9.64 33.65
CA PRO A 211 -29.15 9.75 35.11
C PRO A 211 -29.31 8.40 35.78
#